data_09940a9a344deb574bfddecd4fa14c0b
#
_entry.id   09940a9a344deb574bfddecd4fa14c0b
#
_cell.length_a   1.000
_cell.length_b   1.000
_cell.length_c   1.000
_cell.angle_alpha   90.00
_cell.angle_beta   90.00
_cell.angle_gamma   90.00
#
_symmetry.space_group_name_H-M   'P 1'
#
loop_
_entity.id
_entity.type
_entity.pdbx_description
1 polymer ?
#
loop_
_entity_poly.entity_id
_entity_poly.type
_entity_poly.pdbx_seq_one_letter_code
_entity_poly.pdbx_strand_id
1 'polypeptide(L)'
;MPDSQATLFDRLGGRSQLLELLTYFYADVRQHAEIAPIFATYVKNWPAHIEMIADFWSGVTGGPVRFYGAQPFKHLPRELEECHFQAWLGLWSCHCTARLAPPEAAEMIAAAETLAERLRQIVGVPSGAQLATVP
;
A
#
# COMPACT_ATOMS: atom_id res chain seq x y z
N MET A 1 -16.83 22.04 13.59
CA MET A 1 -16.96 20.75 14.28
C MET A 1 -15.68 19.96 14.14
N PRO A 2 -15.16 19.48 15.25
CA PRO A 2 -13.88 18.75 15.20
C PRO A 2 -13.90 17.54 14.27
N ASP A 3 -15.01 16.81 14.26
CA ASP A 3 -15.11 15.59 13.47
C ASP A 3 -14.99 15.83 11.97
N SER A 4 -15.52 16.97 11.50
CA SER A 4 -15.47 17.28 10.08
C SER A 4 -14.06 17.60 9.60
N GLN A 5 -13.13 17.82 10.54
CA GLN A 5 -11.74 18.12 10.23
C GLN A 5 -10.80 16.95 10.49
N ALA A 6 -11.34 15.85 10.95
CA ALA A 6 -10.51 14.67 11.20
C ALA A 6 -9.96 14.11 9.89
N THR A 7 -8.65 13.89 9.86
CA THR A 7 -8.00 13.27 8.71
C THR A 7 -8.32 11.79 8.67
N LEU A 8 -8.05 11.17 7.53
CA LEU A 8 -8.16 9.72 7.45
C LEU A 8 -7.24 9.07 8.50
N PHE A 9 -6.03 9.61 8.68
CA PHE A 9 -5.10 9.13 9.70
C PHE A 9 -5.76 9.08 11.08
N ASP A 10 -6.43 10.17 11.46
CA ASP A 10 -7.12 10.22 12.76
C ASP A 10 -8.27 9.23 12.84
N ARG A 11 -9.04 9.12 11.78
CA ARG A 11 -10.18 8.21 11.72
C ARG A 11 -9.78 6.75 11.76
N LEU A 12 -8.59 6.42 11.27
CA LEU A 12 -8.05 5.07 11.34
C LEU A 12 -7.59 4.70 12.74
N GLY A 13 -7.31 5.69 13.59
CA GLY A 13 -6.79 5.43 14.92
C GLY A 13 -5.31 5.75 15.07
N GLY A 14 -4.73 6.46 14.10
CA GLY A 14 -3.35 6.91 14.16
C GLY A 14 -2.34 5.85 13.77
N ARG A 15 -1.08 6.10 14.11
CA ARG A 15 0.04 5.26 13.70
C ARG A 15 -0.06 3.83 14.21
N SER A 16 -0.52 3.64 15.45
CA SER A 16 -0.57 2.30 16.01
C SER A 16 -1.54 1.40 15.22
N GLN A 17 -2.64 1.96 14.76
CA GLN A 17 -3.59 1.21 13.95
C GLN A 17 -3.06 0.97 12.54
N LEU A 18 -2.32 1.92 11.99
CA LEU A 18 -1.64 1.69 10.71
C LEU A 18 -0.63 0.57 10.81
N LEU A 19 0.17 0.56 11.88
CA LEU A 19 1.15 -0.51 12.09
C LEU A 19 0.47 -1.87 12.22
N GLU A 20 -0.65 -1.92 12.93
CA GLU A 20 -1.38 -3.17 13.10
C GLU A 20 -1.91 -3.66 11.75
N LEU A 21 -2.55 -2.79 10.98
CA LEU A 21 -3.06 -3.12 9.65
C LEU A 21 -1.95 -3.65 8.76
N LEU A 22 -0.82 -2.94 8.73
CA LEU A 22 0.32 -3.30 7.88
C LEU A 22 0.95 -4.62 8.32
N THR A 23 1.01 -4.86 9.63
CA THR A 23 1.58 -6.10 10.15
C THR A 23 0.78 -7.31 9.66
N TYR A 24 -0.54 -7.25 9.74
CA TYR A 24 -1.39 -8.34 9.27
C TYR A 24 -1.35 -8.46 7.76
N PHE A 25 -1.36 -7.33 7.07
CA PHE A 25 -1.30 -7.33 5.62
C PHE A 25 0.00 -7.99 5.12
N TYR A 26 1.14 -7.58 5.64
CA TYR A 26 2.41 -8.14 5.20
C TYR A 26 2.63 -9.58 5.66
N ALA A 27 1.96 -10.01 6.72
CA ALA A 27 1.99 -11.42 7.08
C ALA A 27 1.45 -12.28 5.92
N ASP A 28 0.39 -11.81 5.26
CA ASP A 28 -0.17 -12.50 4.11
C ASP A 28 0.65 -12.29 2.84
N VAL A 29 1.20 -11.09 2.64
CA VAL A 29 2.10 -10.84 1.51
C VAL A 29 3.27 -11.82 1.52
N ARG A 30 3.82 -12.08 2.69
CA ARG A 30 4.98 -12.96 2.85
C ARG A 30 4.66 -14.42 2.60
N GLN A 31 3.39 -14.77 2.49
CA GLN A 31 2.96 -16.14 2.23
C GLN A 31 2.32 -16.30 0.86
N HIS A 32 2.14 -15.20 0.13
CA HIS A 32 1.48 -15.24 -1.17
C HIS A 32 2.41 -15.79 -2.24
N ALA A 33 1.93 -16.79 -2.98
CA ALA A 33 2.76 -17.53 -3.93
C ALA A 33 3.42 -16.63 -4.98
N GLU A 34 2.72 -15.58 -5.43
CA GLU A 34 3.23 -14.74 -6.51
C GLU A 34 4.16 -13.63 -6.02
N ILE A 35 3.85 -13.00 -4.88
CA ILE A 35 4.60 -11.82 -4.47
C ILE A 35 5.60 -12.08 -3.35
N ALA A 36 5.41 -13.13 -2.56
CA ALA A 36 6.33 -13.42 -1.46
C ALA A 36 7.79 -13.57 -1.92
N PRO A 37 8.08 -14.27 -3.02
CA PRO A 37 9.47 -14.42 -3.46
C PRO A 37 10.15 -13.09 -3.78
N ILE A 38 9.41 -12.14 -4.36
CA ILE A 38 9.96 -10.83 -4.69
C ILE A 38 10.29 -10.08 -3.41
N PHE A 39 9.35 -10.02 -2.47
CA PHE A 39 9.58 -9.34 -1.21
C PHE A 39 10.70 -9.99 -0.40
N ALA A 40 10.80 -11.32 -0.43
CA ALA A 40 11.87 -12.03 0.29
C ALA A 40 13.25 -11.63 -0.22
N THR A 41 13.36 -11.34 -1.51
CA THR A 41 14.62 -10.92 -2.11
C THR A 41 15.02 -9.52 -1.66
N TYR A 42 14.08 -8.62 -1.57
CA TYR A 42 14.38 -7.19 -1.38
C TYR A 42 14.21 -6.69 0.05
N VAL A 43 13.42 -7.37 0.88
CA VAL A 43 13.21 -6.95 2.27
C VAL A 43 14.03 -7.83 3.19
N LYS A 44 15.01 -7.24 3.88
CA LYS A 44 15.89 -7.95 4.78
C LYS A 44 15.51 -7.83 6.24
N ASN A 45 14.78 -6.76 6.59
CA ASN A 45 14.37 -6.51 7.97
C ASN A 45 12.91 -6.11 7.94
N TRP A 46 12.02 -7.05 8.19
CA TRP A 46 10.58 -6.82 8.09
C TRP A 46 10.05 -5.78 9.09
N PRO A 47 10.44 -5.82 10.37
CA PRO A 47 9.97 -4.77 11.28
C PRO A 47 10.35 -3.36 10.81
N ALA A 48 11.57 -3.16 10.35
CA ALA A 48 12.00 -1.86 9.84
C ALA A 48 11.25 -1.48 8.57
N HIS A 49 11.01 -2.44 7.69
CA HIS A 49 10.27 -2.19 6.45
C HIS A 49 8.83 -1.74 6.76
N ILE A 50 8.17 -2.44 7.68
CA ILE A 50 6.79 -2.11 8.04
C ILE A 50 6.72 -0.71 8.65
N GLU A 51 7.68 -0.34 9.50
CA GLU A 51 7.70 1.01 10.07
C GLU A 51 7.91 2.08 9.00
N MET A 52 8.78 1.80 8.03
CA MET A 52 9.01 2.73 6.91
C MET A 52 7.73 2.92 6.09
N ILE A 53 7.03 1.84 5.82
CA ILE A 53 5.78 1.91 5.06
C ILE A 53 4.68 2.60 5.88
N ALA A 54 4.67 2.41 7.20
CA ALA A 54 3.75 3.13 8.08
C ALA A 54 4.01 4.63 8.02
N ASP A 55 5.28 5.05 7.98
CA ASP A 55 5.61 6.47 7.82
C ASP A 55 5.07 7.02 6.50
N PHE A 56 5.19 6.24 5.43
CA PHE A 56 4.64 6.62 4.14
C PHE A 56 3.12 6.80 4.22
N TRP A 57 2.43 5.80 4.76
CA TRP A 57 0.96 5.86 4.87
C TRP A 57 0.48 6.95 5.82
N SER A 58 1.27 7.27 6.85
CA SER A 58 0.96 8.41 7.71
C SER A 58 0.83 9.68 6.87
N GLY A 59 1.80 9.95 6.02
CA GLY A 59 1.75 11.12 5.16
C GLY A 59 0.58 11.10 4.18
N VAL A 60 0.32 9.94 3.57
CA VAL A 60 -0.76 9.79 2.61
C VAL A 60 -2.14 10.05 3.24
N THR A 61 -2.31 9.66 4.48
CA THR A 61 -3.60 9.73 5.16
C THR A 61 -3.80 11.02 5.97
N GLY A 62 -2.85 11.94 5.91
CA GLY A 62 -2.97 13.24 6.55
C GLY A 62 -2.35 13.32 7.94
N GLY A 63 -1.59 12.32 8.35
CA GLY A 63 -0.85 12.34 9.59
C GLY A 63 0.54 12.97 9.42
N PRO A 64 1.42 12.76 10.40
CA PRO A 64 2.78 13.32 10.30
C PRO A 64 3.49 12.87 9.03
N VAL A 65 4.14 13.80 8.35
CA VAL A 65 4.88 13.53 7.12
C VAL A 65 6.33 13.27 7.48
N ARG A 66 6.82 12.07 7.14
CA ARG A 66 8.20 11.68 7.42
C ARG A 66 9.00 11.45 6.16
N PHE A 67 8.33 11.39 5.00
CA PHE A 67 8.97 11.26 3.70
C PHE A 67 8.48 12.34 2.77
N TYR A 68 9.36 12.79 1.91
CA TYR A 68 9.03 13.73 0.85
C TYR A 68 9.34 13.04 -0.47
N GLY A 69 8.34 12.95 -1.33
CA GLY A 69 8.49 12.29 -2.61
C GLY A 69 8.34 10.79 -2.50
N ALA A 70 9.03 10.05 -3.36
CA ALA A 70 8.85 8.61 -3.54
C ALA A 70 9.96 7.79 -2.90
N GLN A 71 10.57 8.27 -1.80
CA GLN A 71 11.70 7.60 -1.19
C GLN A 71 11.47 6.13 -0.84
N PRO A 72 10.30 5.73 -0.27
CA PRO A 72 10.09 4.32 0.05
C PRO A 72 10.10 3.40 -1.16
N PHE A 73 9.92 3.96 -2.36
CA PHE A 73 9.81 3.19 -3.60
C PHE A 73 10.94 3.48 -4.57
N LYS A 74 12.03 4.05 -4.08
CA LYS A 74 13.14 4.47 -4.90
C LYS A 74 13.81 3.30 -5.64
N HIS A 75 13.81 2.14 -5.03
CA HIS A 75 14.49 0.96 -5.56
C HIS A 75 13.53 -0.20 -5.76
N LEU A 76 12.42 0.07 -6.49
CA LEU A 76 11.45 -0.98 -6.78
C LEU A 76 12.08 -2.07 -7.65
N PRO A 77 11.72 -3.35 -7.39
CA PRO A 77 12.19 -4.44 -8.23
C PRO A 77 11.66 -4.30 -9.66
N ARG A 78 12.55 -4.51 -10.63
CA ARG A 78 12.15 -4.46 -12.02
C ARG A 78 11.37 -5.70 -12.46
N GLU A 79 11.38 -6.74 -11.65
CA GLU A 79 10.64 -7.97 -11.90
C GLU A 79 9.14 -7.82 -11.69
N LEU A 80 8.69 -6.70 -11.12
CA LEU A 80 7.26 -6.50 -10.88
C LEU A 80 6.47 -6.48 -12.18
N GLU A 81 5.39 -7.25 -12.20
CA GLU A 81 4.49 -7.36 -13.33
C GLU A 81 3.06 -7.09 -12.85
N GLU A 82 2.13 -7.02 -13.79
CA GLU A 82 0.74 -6.72 -13.45
C GLU A 82 0.16 -7.71 -12.43
N CYS A 83 0.49 -8.99 -12.53
CA CYS A 83 -0.01 -9.98 -11.58
C CYS A 83 0.42 -9.67 -10.14
N HIS A 84 1.60 -9.10 -9.97
CA HIS A 84 2.08 -8.72 -8.64
C HIS A 84 1.29 -7.55 -8.06
N PHE A 85 0.97 -6.55 -8.89
CA PHE A 85 0.14 -5.43 -8.46
C PHE A 85 -1.27 -5.90 -8.13
N GLN A 86 -1.84 -6.80 -8.93
CA GLN A 86 -3.17 -7.34 -8.66
C GLN A 86 -3.21 -8.13 -7.35
N ALA A 87 -2.19 -8.94 -7.10
CA ALA A 87 -2.09 -9.69 -5.85
C ALA A 87 -2.00 -8.76 -4.65
N TRP A 88 -1.14 -7.73 -4.75
CA TRP A 88 -0.94 -6.76 -3.68
C TRP A 88 -2.24 -6.00 -3.38
N LEU A 89 -2.90 -5.51 -4.43
CA LEU A 89 -4.16 -4.78 -4.27
C LEU A 89 -5.28 -5.67 -3.71
N GLY A 90 -5.33 -6.92 -4.15
CA GLY A 90 -6.34 -7.85 -3.65
C GLY A 90 -6.20 -8.12 -2.16
N LEU A 91 -4.97 -8.35 -1.71
CA LEU A 91 -4.70 -8.55 -0.29
C LEU A 91 -4.99 -7.28 0.51
N TRP A 92 -4.60 -6.12 -0.02
CA TRP A 92 -4.87 -4.84 0.63
C TRP A 92 -6.37 -4.62 0.81
N SER A 93 -7.14 -4.85 -0.25
CA SER A 93 -8.58 -4.71 -0.20
C SER A 93 -9.20 -5.63 0.85
N CYS A 94 -8.75 -6.88 0.90
CA CYS A 94 -9.25 -7.83 1.90
C CYS A 94 -8.98 -7.36 3.32
N HIS A 95 -7.76 -6.90 3.59
CA HIS A 95 -7.40 -6.46 4.94
C HIS A 95 -8.12 -5.18 5.33
N CYS A 96 -8.23 -4.22 4.42
CA CYS A 96 -8.95 -2.98 4.71
C CYS A 96 -10.43 -3.26 4.98
N THR A 97 -11.05 -4.08 4.16
CA THR A 97 -12.47 -4.40 4.33
C THR A 97 -12.72 -5.15 5.63
N ALA A 98 -11.82 -6.03 6.02
CA ALA A 98 -11.99 -6.84 7.24
C ALA A 98 -11.72 -6.06 8.52
N ARG A 99 -10.87 -5.03 8.47
CA ARG A 99 -10.36 -4.38 9.67
C ARG A 99 -10.81 -2.95 9.87
N LEU A 100 -11.35 -2.31 8.84
CA LEU A 100 -11.74 -0.91 8.91
C LEU A 100 -13.25 -0.77 8.69
N ALA A 101 -13.80 0.34 9.18
CA ALA A 101 -15.17 0.69 8.86
C ALA A 101 -15.29 0.95 7.35
N PRO A 102 -16.48 0.73 6.75
CA PRO A 102 -16.61 0.83 5.31
C PRO A 102 -16.11 2.14 4.68
N PRO A 103 -16.37 3.33 5.24
CA PRO A 103 -15.84 4.56 4.63
C PRO A 103 -14.31 4.62 4.63
N GLU A 104 -13.68 4.24 5.74
CA GLU A 104 -12.22 4.24 5.84
C GLU A 104 -11.60 3.18 4.94
N ALA A 105 -12.23 2.02 4.87
CA ALA A 105 -11.77 0.97 3.98
C ALA A 105 -11.77 1.44 2.53
N ALA A 106 -12.85 2.10 2.10
CA ALA A 106 -12.96 2.60 0.73
C ALA A 106 -11.87 3.62 0.43
N GLU A 107 -11.59 4.52 1.36
CA GLU A 107 -10.54 5.53 1.15
C GLU A 107 -9.15 4.90 1.08
N MET A 108 -8.88 3.92 1.93
CA MET A 108 -7.58 3.24 1.92
C MET A 108 -7.38 2.40 0.65
N ILE A 109 -8.44 1.77 0.18
CA ILE A 109 -8.37 1.00 -1.07
C ILE A 109 -8.13 1.93 -2.25
N ALA A 110 -8.85 3.05 -2.32
CA ALA A 110 -8.67 4.01 -3.39
C ALA A 110 -7.26 4.61 -3.38
N ALA A 111 -6.72 4.90 -2.19
CA ALA A 111 -5.36 5.42 -2.07
C ALA A 111 -4.33 4.41 -2.59
N ALA A 112 -4.53 3.12 -2.29
CA ALA A 112 -3.63 2.08 -2.77
C ALA A 112 -3.71 1.91 -4.28
N GLU A 113 -4.90 2.06 -4.85
CA GLU A 113 -5.07 1.97 -6.30
C GLU A 113 -4.34 3.12 -7.00
N THR A 114 -4.45 4.31 -6.45
CA THR A 114 -3.71 5.47 -6.98
C THR A 114 -2.20 5.25 -6.88
N LEU A 115 -1.74 4.76 -5.73
CA LEU A 115 -0.33 4.45 -5.55
C LEU A 115 0.14 3.39 -6.54
N ALA A 116 -0.63 2.33 -6.71
CA ALA A 116 -0.27 1.24 -7.62
C ALA A 116 -0.10 1.76 -9.05
N GLU A 117 -0.97 2.67 -9.48
CA GLU A 117 -0.85 3.25 -10.83
C GLU A 117 0.47 3.98 -10.99
N ARG A 118 0.87 4.74 -9.99
CA ARG A 118 2.15 5.45 -10.03
C ARG A 118 3.32 4.47 -10.02
N LEU A 119 3.23 3.40 -9.24
CA LEU A 119 4.30 2.41 -9.19
C LEU A 119 4.41 1.63 -10.49
N ARG A 120 3.28 1.35 -11.15
CA ARG A 120 3.30 0.72 -12.48
C ARG A 120 4.07 1.59 -13.46
N GLN A 121 3.85 2.90 -13.42
CA GLN A 121 4.56 3.82 -14.29
C GLN A 121 6.07 3.81 -14.01
N ILE A 122 6.44 3.73 -12.75
CA ILE A 122 7.85 3.72 -12.36
C ILE A 122 8.56 2.47 -12.89
N VAL A 123 7.92 1.31 -12.80
CA VAL A 123 8.55 0.06 -13.26
C VAL A 123 8.26 -0.24 -14.73
N GLY A 124 7.42 0.56 -15.38
CA GLY A 124 7.15 0.40 -16.81
C GLY A 124 6.09 -0.64 -17.15
N VAL A 125 5.21 -0.97 -16.21
CA VAL A 125 4.10 -1.90 -16.44
C VAL A 125 2.92 -1.13 -17.02
N PRO A 126 2.32 -1.58 -18.14
CA PRO A 126 1.14 -0.92 -18.68
C PRO A 126 -0.03 -0.99 -17.71
N SER A 127 -0.82 0.09 -17.64
CA SER A 127 -2.03 0.07 -16.83
C SER A 127 -3.09 -0.82 -17.45
N GLY A 128 -4.10 -1.20 -16.64
CA GLY A 128 -5.19 -2.01 -17.15
C GLY A 128 -5.91 -1.35 -18.32
N ALA A 129 -6.07 -0.02 -18.26
CA ALA A 129 -6.72 0.72 -19.34
C ALA A 129 -5.91 0.62 -20.64
N GLN A 130 -4.58 0.68 -20.56
CA GLN A 130 -3.73 0.55 -21.71
C GLN A 130 -3.80 -0.85 -22.32
N LEU A 131 -3.86 -1.87 -21.46
CA LEU A 131 -4.00 -3.23 -21.94
C LEU A 131 -5.32 -3.43 -22.66
N ALA A 132 -6.37 -2.78 -22.20
CA ALA A 132 -7.70 -2.91 -22.80
C ALA A 132 -7.74 -2.28 -24.19
N THR A 133 -6.85 -1.33 -24.50
CA THR A 133 -6.84 -0.65 -25.80
C THR A 133 -5.90 -1.28 -26.81
N VAL A 134 -5.12 -2.27 -26.41
CA VAL A 134 -4.21 -2.95 -27.33
C VAL A 134 -5.02 -3.84 -28.29
N PRO A 135 -4.85 -3.64 -29.59
CA PRO A 135 -5.59 -4.44 -30.58
C PRO A 135 -5.23 -5.91 -30.54
#